data_c4f894783289c4982736f5660b5b9839
#
_entry.id   c4f894783289c4982736f5660b5b9839
#
_cell.length_a   1.000
_cell.length_b   1.000
_cell.length_c   1.000
_cell.angle_alpha   90.00
_cell.angle_beta   90.00
_cell.angle_gamma   90.00
#
_symmetry.space_group_name_H-M   'P 1'
#
loop_
_entity.id
_entity.type
_entity.pdbx_description
1 polymer ?
#
loop_
_entity_poly.entity_id
_entity_poly.type
_entity_poly.pdbx_seq_one_letter_code
_entity_poly.pdbx_strand_id
1 'polypeptide(L)'
;DFATLPRDGLWILHLSSLAQACALVGDERRAATLYELLSPYADRMAISVSTMPFGPVAMRLGMLATLLERWKEADEQFGLALDRCRVMGALAFEARVLVEHATMLITRGGLGDDEQAEGLLSQALATCEELDLSGVAERAAGRLATLRDGEAWSGGVADRATFRREGQYWTVAYGAEMARLHDLKGLRYIHALLSAPGREVHVLELAGLLVGSAPAGPGRDDGLTVTRLENLPSAAVNPPHSSTVRSSCGGP
;
A
#
# COMPACT_ATOMS: atom_id res chain seq x y z
N ASP A 1 12.98 -16.25 4.74
CA ASP A 1 12.42 -17.28 5.59
C ASP A 1 11.62 -16.65 6.72
N PHE A 2 10.31 -16.98 6.83
CA PHE A 2 9.42 -16.43 7.86
C PHE A 2 9.40 -17.29 9.15
N ALA A 3 10.22 -18.33 9.23
CA ALA A 3 10.28 -19.27 10.35
C ALA A 3 10.74 -18.60 11.67
N THR A 4 11.47 -17.49 11.57
CA THR A 4 11.99 -16.73 12.72
C THR A 4 11.01 -15.73 13.29
N LEU A 5 9.88 -15.47 12.63
CA LEU A 5 8.86 -14.58 13.14
C LEU A 5 8.19 -15.17 14.38
N PRO A 6 8.02 -14.40 15.47
CA PRO A 6 7.36 -14.90 16.67
C PRO A 6 5.89 -15.21 16.38
N ARG A 7 5.44 -16.39 16.84
CA ARG A 7 4.03 -16.80 16.75
C ARG A 7 3.25 -16.31 17.96
N ASP A 8 3.19 -15.00 18.09
CA ASP A 8 2.48 -14.30 19.16
C ASP A 8 1.11 -13.75 18.69
N GLY A 9 0.49 -12.91 19.49
CA GLY A 9 -0.80 -12.28 19.17
C GLY A 9 -0.78 -11.37 17.94
N LEU A 10 0.40 -11.02 17.42
CA LEU A 10 0.59 -10.21 16.22
C LEU A 10 0.91 -11.03 14.96
N TRP A 11 1.01 -12.34 15.08
CA TRP A 11 1.40 -13.23 14.00
C TRP A 11 0.63 -12.99 12.71
N ILE A 12 -0.72 -13.00 12.79
CA ILE A 12 -1.59 -12.78 11.61
C ILE A 12 -1.41 -11.38 11.04
N LEU A 13 -1.24 -10.38 11.89
CA LEU A 13 -1.00 -9.00 11.46
C LEU A 13 0.33 -8.87 10.69
N HIS A 14 1.41 -9.44 11.23
CA HIS A 14 2.71 -9.41 10.58
C HIS A 14 2.68 -10.11 9.22
N LEU A 15 2.10 -11.31 9.16
CA LEU A 15 1.96 -12.01 7.89
C LEU A 15 1.08 -11.27 6.89
N SER A 16 -0.02 -10.65 7.34
CA SER A 16 -0.91 -9.85 6.48
C SER A 16 -0.21 -8.62 5.93
N SER A 17 0.64 -7.96 6.72
CA SER A 17 1.44 -6.83 6.28
C SER A 17 2.51 -7.24 5.28
N LEU A 18 3.19 -8.36 5.53
CA LEU A 18 4.17 -8.94 4.61
C LEU A 18 3.53 -9.41 3.30
N ALA A 19 2.32 -9.98 3.37
CA ALA A 19 1.56 -10.39 2.19
C ALA A 19 1.22 -9.18 1.30
N GLN A 20 0.79 -8.08 1.90
CA GLN A 20 0.54 -6.84 1.17
C GLN A 20 1.81 -6.30 0.53
N ALA A 21 2.90 -6.22 1.27
CA ALA A 21 4.18 -5.77 0.74
C ALA A 21 4.67 -6.68 -0.40
N CYS A 22 4.55 -8.01 -0.23
CA CYS A 22 4.93 -9.00 -1.21
C CYS A 22 4.14 -8.84 -2.53
N ALA A 23 2.82 -8.64 -2.43
CA ALA A 23 1.97 -8.41 -3.59
C ALA A 23 2.34 -7.10 -4.32
N LEU A 24 2.68 -6.04 -3.57
CA LEU A 24 3.09 -4.75 -4.13
C LEU A 24 4.46 -4.80 -4.84
N VAL A 25 5.39 -5.61 -4.31
CA VAL A 25 6.75 -5.74 -4.87
C VAL A 25 6.82 -6.78 -6.00
N GLY A 26 5.81 -7.63 -6.12
CA GLY A 26 5.81 -8.71 -7.12
C GLY A 26 6.71 -9.89 -6.77
N ASP A 27 6.93 -10.21 -5.49
CA ASP A 27 7.80 -11.31 -5.07
C ASP A 27 7.02 -12.65 -5.02
N GLU A 28 6.91 -13.30 -6.17
CA GLU A 28 6.21 -14.59 -6.32
C GLU A 28 6.77 -15.68 -5.40
N ARG A 29 8.08 -15.71 -5.20
CA ARG A 29 8.73 -16.73 -4.38
C ARG A 29 8.26 -16.67 -2.92
N ARG A 30 8.17 -15.45 -2.36
CA ARG A 30 7.69 -15.26 -1.00
C ARG A 30 6.18 -15.32 -0.91
N ALA A 31 5.48 -14.98 -1.99
CA ALA A 31 4.02 -15.05 -2.07
C ALA A 31 3.50 -16.47 -1.80
N ALA A 32 4.10 -17.49 -2.40
CA ALA A 32 3.69 -18.88 -2.19
C ALA A 32 3.80 -19.28 -0.71
N THR A 33 4.92 -18.96 -0.07
CA THR A 33 5.12 -19.28 1.36
C THR A 33 4.14 -18.51 2.26
N LEU A 34 3.90 -17.23 1.97
CA LEU A 34 2.95 -16.42 2.73
C LEU A 34 1.51 -16.90 2.56
N TYR A 35 1.16 -17.34 1.36
CA TYR A 35 -0.14 -17.93 1.08
C TYR A 35 -0.40 -19.17 1.95
N GLU A 36 0.56 -20.11 1.98
CA GLU A 36 0.46 -21.31 2.84
C GLU A 36 0.34 -20.97 4.32
N LEU A 37 1.13 -20.00 4.80
CA LEU A 37 1.12 -19.60 6.22
C LEU A 37 -0.16 -18.88 6.62
N LEU A 38 -0.80 -18.12 5.72
CA LEU A 38 -2.04 -17.38 5.98
C LEU A 38 -3.30 -18.19 5.73
N SER A 39 -3.29 -19.21 4.84
CA SER A 39 -4.46 -20.00 4.46
C SER A 39 -5.26 -20.56 5.65
N PRO A 40 -4.64 -21.05 6.75
CA PRO A 40 -5.39 -21.53 7.91
C PRO A 40 -6.21 -20.45 8.63
N TYR A 41 -5.99 -19.19 8.31
CA TYR A 41 -6.61 -18.03 8.94
C TYR A 41 -7.49 -17.23 7.98
N ALA A 42 -7.84 -17.79 6.81
CA ALA A 42 -8.58 -17.11 5.75
C ALA A 42 -9.90 -16.48 6.24
N ASP A 43 -10.56 -17.11 7.19
CA ASP A 43 -11.84 -16.66 7.75
C ASP A 43 -11.69 -15.54 8.81
N ARG A 44 -10.49 -15.08 9.10
CA ARG A 44 -10.23 -14.10 10.16
C ARG A 44 -10.01 -12.69 9.65
N MET A 45 -10.19 -11.74 10.58
CA MET A 45 -9.70 -10.37 10.42
C MET A 45 -8.32 -10.24 11.05
N ALA A 46 -7.38 -9.63 10.35
CA ALA A 46 -6.14 -9.21 10.95
C ALA A 46 -6.39 -7.97 11.82
N ILE A 47 -5.95 -8.03 13.08
CA ILE A 47 -6.20 -6.98 14.08
C ILE A 47 -4.89 -6.66 14.78
N SER A 48 -4.60 -5.38 15.02
CA SER A 48 -3.48 -4.95 15.87
C SER A 48 -3.85 -5.06 17.35
N VAL A 49 -2.85 -5.09 18.22
CA VAL A 49 -3.06 -5.10 19.69
C VAL A 49 -3.83 -3.87 20.21
N SER A 50 -3.83 -2.78 19.46
CA SER A 50 -4.59 -1.56 19.75
C SER A 50 -6.04 -1.62 19.26
N THR A 51 -6.54 -2.80 18.90
CA THR A 51 -7.90 -3.03 18.38
C THR A 51 -8.18 -2.41 17.00
N MET A 52 -7.14 -1.95 16.29
CA MET A 52 -7.30 -1.43 14.95
C MET A 52 -7.39 -2.57 13.93
N PRO A 53 -8.48 -2.69 13.17
CA PRO A 53 -8.61 -3.71 12.14
C PRO A 53 -7.67 -3.41 10.95
N PHE A 54 -7.05 -4.46 10.42
CA PHE A 54 -6.13 -4.39 9.28
C PHE A 54 -6.75 -4.97 8.00
N GLY A 55 -7.94 -5.54 8.14
CA GLY A 55 -8.74 -6.11 7.06
C GLY A 55 -8.81 -7.63 7.08
N PRO A 56 -9.65 -8.20 6.20
CA PRO A 56 -9.80 -9.65 6.10
C PRO A 56 -8.52 -10.31 5.60
N VAL A 57 -8.13 -11.42 6.21
CA VAL A 57 -6.98 -12.23 5.78
C VAL A 57 -7.22 -12.76 4.37
N ALA A 58 -8.45 -13.16 4.05
CA ALA A 58 -8.83 -13.61 2.71
C ALA A 58 -8.49 -12.58 1.62
N MET A 59 -8.63 -11.28 1.87
CA MET A 59 -8.20 -10.26 0.90
C MET A 59 -6.70 -10.37 0.60
N ARG A 60 -5.87 -10.61 1.61
CA ARG A 60 -4.42 -10.80 1.42
C ARG A 60 -4.10 -12.07 0.64
N LEU A 61 -4.85 -13.14 0.93
CA LEU A 61 -4.74 -14.40 0.17
C LEU A 61 -5.15 -14.21 -1.29
N GLY A 62 -6.23 -13.47 -1.56
CA GLY A 62 -6.63 -13.10 -2.92
C GLY A 62 -5.53 -12.34 -3.67
N MET A 63 -4.89 -11.35 -3.03
CA MET A 63 -3.77 -10.60 -3.61
C MET A 63 -2.56 -11.50 -3.91
N LEU A 64 -2.20 -12.39 -2.99
CA LEU A 64 -1.10 -13.33 -3.20
C LEU A 64 -1.41 -14.36 -4.30
N ALA A 65 -2.64 -14.87 -4.33
CA ALA A 65 -3.10 -15.79 -5.38
C ALA A 65 -3.10 -15.11 -6.76
N THR A 66 -3.48 -13.84 -6.83
CA THR A 66 -3.38 -13.02 -8.05
C THR A 66 -1.94 -12.94 -8.54
N LEU A 67 -1.00 -12.62 -7.66
CA LEU A 67 0.43 -12.56 -8.00
C LEU A 67 0.97 -13.91 -8.49
N LEU A 68 0.44 -15.03 -7.96
CA LEU A 68 0.80 -16.39 -8.36
C LEU A 68 0.01 -16.91 -9.56
N GLU A 69 -0.81 -16.07 -10.19
CA GLU A 69 -1.70 -16.42 -11.31
C GLU A 69 -2.68 -17.58 -11.00
N ARG A 70 -2.99 -17.76 -9.71
CA ARG A 70 -3.96 -18.75 -9.22
C ARG A 70 -5.37 -18.16 -9.22
N TRP A 71 -5.88 -17.88 -10.41
CA TRP A 71 -7.09 -17.09 -10.64
C TRP A 71 -8.33 -17.59 -9.89
N LYS A 72 -8.55 -18.89 -9.90
CA LYS A 72 -9.68 -19.51 -9.20
C LYS A 72 -9.58 -19.31 -7.68
N GLU A 73 -8.41 -19.57 -7.13
CA GLU A 73 -8.17 -19.37 -5.71
C GLU A 73 -8.29 -17.89 -5.33
N ALA A 74 -7.82 -16.98 -6.19
CA ALA A 74 -7.95 -15.55 -5.98
C ALA A 74 -9.41 -15.13 -5.90
N ASP A 75 -10.23 -15.57 -6.83
CA ASP A 75 -11.66 -15.27 -6.88
C ASP A 75 -12.40 -15.81 -5.64
N GLU A 76 -12.13 -17.05 -5.24
CA GLU A 76 -12.67 -17.67 -4.02
C GLU A 76 -12.29 -16.86 -2.76
N GLN A 77 -11.05 -16.41 -2.66
CA GLN A 77 -10.57 -15.62 -1.51
C GLN A 77 -11.17 -14.22 -1.47
N PHE A 78 -11.31 -13.54 -2.61
CA PHE A 78 -12.00 -12.25 -2.65
C PHE A 78 -13.48 -12.38 -2.33
N GLY A 79 -14.15 -13.43 -2.80
CA GLY A 79 -15.53 -13.74 -2.42
C GLY A 79 -15.68 -13.92 -0.91
N LEU A 80 -14.83 -14.73 -0.29
CA LEU A 80 -14.80 -14.92 1.15
C LEU A 80 -14.55 -13.60 1.91
N ALA A 81 -13.65 -12.75 1.41
CA ALA A 81 -13.35 -11.46 2.01
C ALA A 81 -14.57 -10.52 1.97
N LEU A 82 -15.29 -10.48 0.86
CA LEU A 82 -16.52 -9.69 0.70
C LEU A 82 -17.62 -10.16 1.66
N ASP A 83 -17.85 -11.47 1.75
CA ASP A 83 -18.83 -12.03 2.67
C ASP A 83 -18.52 -11.68 4.13
N ARG A 84 -17.26 -11.75 4.52
CA ARG A 84 -16.83 -11.34 5.87
C ARG A 84 -17.07 -9.85 6.13
N CYS A 85 -16.74 -9.00 5.18
CA CYS A 85 -16.99 -7.56 5.30
C CYS A 85 -18.48 -7.27 5.45
N ARG A 86 -19.34 -7.93 4.67
CA ARG A 86 -20.79 -7.76 4.73
C ARG A 86 -21.39 -8.22 6.05
N VAL A 87 -21.01 -9.41 6.52
CA VAL A 87 -21.45 -9.92 7.83
C VAL A 87 -21.08 -8.99 8.98
N MET A 88 -19.94 -8.32 8.88
CA MET A 88 -19.43 -7.40 9.91
C MET A 88 -19.89 -5.94 9.72
N GLY A 89 -20.54 -5.60 8.62
CA GLY A 89 -20.84 -4.21 8.26
C GLY A 89 -19.59 -3.36 8.01
N ALA A 90 -18.49 -3.99 7.58
CA ALA A 90 -17.18 -3.35 7.43
C ALA A 90 -17.02 -2.72 6.04
N LEU A 91 -17.88 -1.73 5.72
CA LEU A 91 -18.01 -1.12 4.39
C LEU A 91 -16.69 -0.56 3.85
N ALA A 92 -15.85 0.04 4.69
CA ALA A 92 -14.56 0.57 4.26
C ALA A 92 -13.59 -0.53 3.80
N PHE A 93 -13.66 -1.72 4.39
CA PHE A 93 -12.89 -2.87 3.92
C PHE A 93 -13.54 -3.53 2.72
N GLU A 94 -14.87 -3.56 2.64
CA GLU A 94 -15.58 -4.04 1.46
C GLU A 94 -15.17 -3.26 0.22
N ALA A 95 -15.16 -1.93 0.27
CA ALA A 95 -14.68 -1.09 -0.83
C ALA A 95 -13.24 -1.43 -1.26
N ARG A 96 -12.34 -1.68 -0.30
CA ARG A 96 -10.98 -2.11 -0.61
C ARG A 96 -10.91 -3.48 -1.27
N VAL A 97 -11.70 -4.44 -0.80
CA VAL A 97 -11.76 -5.79 -1.40
C VAL A 97 -12.28 -5.72 -2.82
N LEU A 98 -13.31 -4.91 -3.08
CA LEU A 98 -13.84 -4.70 -4.43
C LEU A 98 -12.77 -4.17 -5.40
N VAL A 99 -11.96 -3.20 -4.97
CA VAL A 99 -10.85 -2.66 -5.79
C VAL A 99 -9.79 -3.72 -6.07
N GLU A 100 -9.39 -4.53 -5.08
CA GLU A 100 -8.38 -5.57 -5.28
C GLU A 100 -8.93 -6.72 -6.14
N HIS A 101 -10.21 -7.08 -5.98
CA HIS A 101 -10.87 -8.08 -6.82
C HIS A 101 -10.97 -7.61 -8.28
N ALA A 102 -11.39 -6.38 -8.52
CA ALA A 102 -11.37 -5.78 -9.85
C ALA A 102 -9.96 -5.77 -10.46
N THR A 103 -8.95 -5.49 -9.64
CA THR A 103 -7.54 -5.54 -10.08
C THR A 103 -7.15 -6.95 -10.55
N MET A 104 -7.56 -7.99 -9.85
CA MET A 104 -7.33 -9.38 -10.25
C MET A 104 -8.00 -9.68 -11.59
N LEU A 105 -9.25 -9.27 -11.79
CA LEU A 105 -9.98 -9.48 -13.04
C LEU A 105 -9.27 -8.79 -14.22
N ILE A 106 -8.88 -7.53 -14.06
CA ILE A 106 -8.13 -6.77 -15.07
C ILE A 106 -6.80 -7.48 -15.39
N THR A 107 -6.11 -7.98 -14.38
CA THR A 107 -4.83 -8.69 -14.57
C THR A 107 -5.01 -10.02 -15.28
N ARG A 108 -6.09 -10.75 -15.01
CA ARG A 108 -6.45 -12.02 -15.66
C ARG A 108 -6.81 -11.82 -17.13
N GLY A 109 -7.52 -10.73 -17.46
CA GLY A 109 -7.90 -10.38 -18.83
C GLY A 109 -8.76 -11.43 -19.53
N GLY A 110 -9.62 -12.13 -18.80
CA GLY A 110 -10.54 -13.11 -19.34
C GLY A 110 -11.76 -12.47 -20.02
N LEU A 111 -12.49 -13.27 -20.76
CA LEU A 111 -13.71 -12.79 -21.43
C LEU A 111 -14.76 -12.35 -20.39
N GLY A 112 -15.17 -11.07 -20.45
CA GLY A 112 -16.14 -10.47 -19.52
C GLY A 112 -15.54 -9.95 -18.21
N ASP A 113 -14.23 -10.10 -18.00
CA ASP A 113 -13.55 -9.61 -16.82
C ASP A 113 -13.60 -8.08 -16.70
N ASP A 114 -13.46 -7.39 -17.82
CA ASP A 114 -13.49 -5.92 -17.84
C ASP A 114 -14.86 -5.38 -17.41
N GLU A 115 -15.96 -5.98 -17.88
CA GLU A 115 -17.30 -5.59 -17.49
C GLU A 115 -17.55 -5.87 -15.99
N GLN A 116 -17.10 -7.03 -15.52
CA GLN A 116 -17.21 -7.38 -14.11
C GLN A 116 -16.36 -6.44 -13.24
N ALA A 117 -15.12 -6.13 -13.65
CA ALA A 117 -14.24 -5.21 -12.94
C ALA A 117 -14.84 -3.80 -12.89
N GLU A 118 -15.42 -3.30 -13.97
CA GLU A 118 -16.12 -2.02 -14.00
C GLU A 118 -17.26 -1.96 -12.98
N GLY A 119 -18.05 -3.04 -12.90
CA GLY A 119 -19.12 -3.16 -11.90
C GLY A 119 -18.59 -3.08 -10.46
N LEU A 120 -17.53 -3.83 -10.15
CA LEU A 120 -16.90 -3.82 -8.81
C LEU A 120 -16.31 -2.45 -8.46
N LEU A 121 -15.62 -1.80 -9.40
CA LEU A 121 -15.04 -0.47 -9.20
C LEU A 121 -16.12 0.60 -8.99
N SER A 122 -17.22 0.53 -9.73
CA SER A 122 -18.35 1.43 -9.57
C SER A 122 -19.02 1.27 -8.21
N GLN A 123 -19.18 0.05 -7.72
CA GLN A 123 -19.68 -0.22 -6.37
C GLN A 123 -18.71 0.31 -5.30
N ALA A 124 -17.41 0.10 -5.48
CA ALA A 124 -16.42 0.63 -4.56
C ALA A 124 -16.46 2.16 -4.48
N LEU A 125 -16.59 2.85 -5.63
CA LEU A 125 -16.69 4.31 -5.69
C LEU A 125 -17.91 4.84 -4.94
N ALA A 126 -19.08 4.23 -5.11
CA ALA A 126 -20.29 4.61 -4.39
C ALA A 126 -20.09 4.52 -2.87
N THR A 127 -19.50 3.41 -2.38
CA THR A 127 -19.18 3.25 -0.95
C THR A 127 -18.13 4.26 -0.48
N CYS A 128 -17.14 4.58 -1.31
CA CYS A 128 -16.13 5.57 -0.96
C CYS A 128 -16.71 6.99 -0.83
N GLU A 129 -17.68 7.35 -1.66
CA GLU A 129 -18.37 8.62 -1.60
C GLU A 129 -19.19 8.74 -0.31
N GLU A 130 -19.93 7.70 0.07
CA GLU A 130 -20.70 7.68 1.32
C GLU A 130 -19.83 7.81 2.59
N LEU A 131 -18.62 7.26 2.57
CA LEU A 131 -17.72 7.16 3.73
C LEU A 131 -16.54 8.15 3.69
N ASP A 132 -16.45 9.01 2.68
CA ASP A 132 -15.34 9.95 2.46
C ASP A 132 -13.96 9.27 2.42
N LEU A 133 -13.86 8.17 1.67
CA LEU A 133 -12.64 7.35 1.55
C LEU A 133 -11.80 7.77 0.33
N SER A 134 -11.23 8.97 0.34
CA SER A 134 -10.51 9.57 -0.80
C SER A 134 -9.43 8.65 -1.41
N GLY A 135 -8.54 8.08 -0.60
CA GLY A 135 -7.45 7.25 -1.11
C GLY A 135 -7.89 5.92 -1.75
N VAL A 136 -9.06 5.36 -1.38
CA VAL A 136 -9.62 4.19 -2.05
C VAL A 136 -10.35 4.61 -3.31
N ALA A 137 -11.06 5.74 -3.27
CA ALA A 137 -11.76 6.33 -4.41
C ALA A 137 -10.80 6.66 -5.55
N GLU A 138 -9.65 7.30 -5.27
CA GLU A 138 -8.63 7.62 -6.25
C GLU A 138 -8.10 6.36 -6.98
N ARG A 139 -7.82 5.29 -6.23
CA ARG A 139 -7.37 4.02 -6.82
C ARG A 139 -8.44 3.38 -7.69
N ALA A 140 -9.70 3.38 -7.22
CA ALA A 140 -10.82 2.83 -7.99
C ALA A 140 -11.05 3.63 -9.27
N ALA A 141 -11.07 4.95 -9.18
CA ALA A 141 -11.24 5.84 -10.33
C ALA A 141 -10.10 5.70 -11.35
N GLY A 142 -8.85 5.62 -10.89
CA GLY A 142 -7.70 5.41 -11.77
C GLY A 142 -7.80 4.11 -12.56
N ARG A 143 -8.20 3.00 -11.91
CA ARG A 143 -8.38 1.73 -12.61
C ARG A 143 -9.57 1.74 -13.58
N LEU A 144 -10.64 2.41 -13.20
CA LEU A 144 -11.81 2.56 -14.06
C LEU A 144 -11.49 3.38 -15.32
N ALA A 145 -10.70 4.45 -15.18
CA ALA A 145 -10.23 5.24 -16.30
C ALA A 145 -9.38 4.38 -17.26
N THR A 146 -8.43 3.61 -16.73
CA THR A 146 -7.59 2.70 -17.52
C THR A 146 -8.42 1.68 -18.31
N LEU A 147 -9.47 1.10 -17.71
CA LEU A 147 -10.38 0.19 -18.40
C LEU A 147 -11.13 0.85 -19.55
N ARG A 148 -11.62 2.08 -19.35
CA ARG A 148 -12.42 2.80 -20.34
C ARG A 148 -11.61 3.34 -21.50
N ASP A 149 -10.39 3.76 -21.24
CA ASP A 149 -9.49 4.31 -22.27
C ASP A 149 -8.94 3.20 -23.20
N GLY A 150 -9.20 1.91 -22.88
CA GLY A 150 -8.76 0.78 -23.69
C GLY A 150 -7.25 0.61 -23.76
N GLU A 151 -6.52 1.40 -22.98
CA GLU A 151 -5.10 1.17 -22.77
C GLU A 151 -4.98 -0.04 -21.85
N ALA A 152 -4.61 -1.19 -22.43
CA ALA A 152 -4.20 -2.32 -21.63
C ALA A 152 -3.19 -1.80 -20.61
N TRP A 153 -3.52 -1.90 -19.33
CA TRP A 153 -2.60 -1.58 -18.27
C TRP A 153 -1.37 -2.48 -18.41
N SER A 154 -0.46 -2.07 -19.28
CA SER A 154 0.89 -2.58 -19.26
C SER A 154 1.44 -2.17 -17.90
N GLY A 155 1.44 -3.07 -16.96
CA GLY A 155 2.01 -2.88 -15.62
C GLY A 155 3.46 -2.48 -15.71
N GLY A 156 3.70 -1.21 -15.96
CA GLY A 156 5.02 -0.70 -16.21
C GLY A 156 5.05 0.53 -17.09
N VAL A 157 4.29 1.57 -16.75
CA VAL A 157 4.94 2.86 -16.91
C VAL A 157 5.96 2.89 -15.78
N ALA A 158 7.23 2.74 -16.14
CA ALA A 158 8.33 3.00 -15.24
C ALA A 158 8.28 4.49 -14.88
N ASP A 159 7.35 4.84 -14.00
CA ASP A 159 7.30 6.14 -13.39
C ASP A 159 8.60 6.28 -12.61
N ARG A 160 9.46 7.16 -13.10
CA ARG A 160 10.71 7.48 -12.44
C ARG A 160 10.36 8.02 -11.06
N ALA A 161 10.51 7.18 -10.06
CA ALA A 161 10.46 7.63 -8.68
C ALA A 161 11.75 8.40 -8.39
N THR A 162 11.61 9.59 -7.86
CA THR A 162 12.75 10.40 -7.40
C THR A 162 12.67 10.51 -5.89
N PHE A 163 13.74 10.11 -5.22
CA PHE A 163 13.91 10.28 -3.78
C PHE A 163 15.26 10.93 -3.53
N ARG A 164 15.25 12.27 -3.45
CA ARG A 164 16.50 13.07 -3.42
C ARG A 164 16.53 14.03 -2.25
N ARG A 165 17.69 14.12 -1.61
CA ARG A 165 17.93 15.10 -0.54
C ARG A 165 18.46 16.40 -1.13
N GLU A 166 17.84 17.51 -0.80
CA GLU A 166 18.22 18.87 -1.20
C GLU A 166 18.38 19.75 0.05
N GLY A 167 19.56 19.69 0.64
CA GLY A 167 19.86 20.44 1.88
C GLY A 167 19.02 19.97 3.06
N GLN A 168 18.06 20.80 3.52
CA GLN A 168 17.15 20.48 4.63
C GLN A 168 15.81 19.92 4.17
N TYR A 169 15.65 19.61 2.88
CA TYR A 169 14.43 19.07 2.32
C TYR A 169 14.73 17.81 1.53
N TRP A 170 13.71 16.97 1.40
CA TRP A 170 13.67 15.83 0.51
C TRP A 170 12.66 16.10 -0.59
N THR A 171 13.06 15.91 -1.82
CA THR A 171 12.16 15.88 -2.96
C THR A 171 11.82 14.42 -3.23
N VAL A 172 10.55 14.11 -3.08
CA VAL A 172 9.98 12.79 -3.39
C VAL A 172 9.02 13.00 -4.55
N ALA A 173 9.27 12.34 -5.67
CA ALA A 173 8.39 12.40 -6.81
C ALA A 173 8.09 10.99 -7.31
N TYR A 174 6.84 10.79 -7.73
CA TYR A 174 6.35 9.55 -8.33
C TYR A 174 5.31 9.91 -9.39
N GLY A 175 5.56 9.53 -10.63
CA GLY A 175 4.72 9.96 -11.74
C GLY A 175 4.67 11.50 -11.86
N ALA A 176 3.47 12.03 -11.88
CA ALA A 176 3.22 13.48 -11.95
C ALA A 176 3.21 14.17 -10.56
N GLU A 177 3.22 13.39 -9.47
CA GLU A 177 3.16 13.92 -8.12
C GLU A 177 4.55 14.23 -7.57
N MET A 178 4.67 15.36 -6.90
CA MET A 178 5.90 15.80 -6.23
C MET A 178 5.57 16.33 -4.84
N ALA A 179 6.29 15.82 -3.83
CA ALA A 179 6.22 16.30 -2.47
C ALA A 179 7.59 16.79 -2.00
N ARG A 180 7.61 17.91 -1.28
CA ARG A 180 8.78 18.40 -0.56
C ARG A 180 8.59 18.18 0.93
N LEU A 181 9.45 17.37 1.53
CA LEU A 181 9.39 17.00 2.95
C LEU A 181 10.60 17.57 3.67
N HIS A 182 10.40 18.03 4.89
CA HIS A 182 11.54 18.45 5.74
C HIS A 182 12.44 17.26 6.07
N ASP A 183 13.74 17.49 6.26
CA ASP A 183 14.69 16.42 6.56
C ASP A 183 14.37 15.75 7.91
N LEU A 184 13.68 14.63 7.85
CA LEU A 184 13.33 13.80 8.98
C LEU A 184 14.25 12.60 9.06
N LYS A 185 14.52 12.15 10.29
CA LYS A 185 15.34 10.95 10.57
C LYS A 185 14.88 9.72 9.78
N GLY A 186 13.55 9.52 9.67
CA GLY A 186 12.97 8.40 8.92
C GLY A 186 13.29 8.43 7.44
N LEU A 187 13.32 9.60 6.80
CA LEU A 187 13.65 9.73 5.37
C LEU A 187 15.11 9.36 5.09
N ARG A 188 16.03 9.65 6.02
CA ARG A 188 17.43 9.23 5.92
C ARG A 188 17.57 7.71 6.00
N TYR A 189 16.76 7.04 6.83
CA TYR A 189 16.71 5.57 6.88
C TYR A 189 16.20 4.97 5.57
N ILE A 190 15.12 5.53 5.03
CA ILE A 190 14.58 5.10 3.75
C ILE A 190 15.63 5.29 2.65
N HIS A 191 16.31 6.42 2.62
CA HIS A 191 17.38 6.66 1.63
C HIS A 191 18.51 5.64 1.75
N ALA A 192 18.96 5.34 2.96
CA ALA A 192 20.01 4.34 3.18
C ALA A 192 19.59 2.94 2.70
N LEU A 193 18.33 2.56 2.93
CA LEU A 193 17.78 1.28 2.47
C LEU A 193 17.64 1.24 0.94
N LEU A 194 17.16 2.32 0.32
CA LEU A 194 17.04 2.43 -1.13
C LEU A 194 18.40 2.46 -1.84
N SER A 195 19.46 2.93 -1.16
CA SER A 195 20.83 2.97 -1.68
C SER A 195 21.50 1.58 -1.73
N ALA A 196 20.95 0.59 -1.03
CA ALA A 196 21.50 -0.75 -0.95
C ALA A 196 20.40 -1.82 -1.19
N PRO A 197 19.79 -1.86 -2.40
CA PRO A 197 18.70 -2.78 -2.70
C PRO A 197 19.18 -4.24 -2.58
N GLY A 198 18.38 -5.06 -1.91
CA GLY A 198 18.68 -6.50 -1.72
C GLY A 198 19.66 -6.82 -0.58
N ARG A 199 20.17 -5.80 0.12
CA ARG A 199 20.98 -6.00 1.33
C ARG A 199 20.10 -5.92 2.58
N GLU A 200 20.22 -6.91 3.46
CA GLU A 200 19.68 -6.82 4.81
C GLU A 200 20.55 -5.88 5.65
N VAL A 201 19.94 -4.85 6.23
CA VAL A 201 20.63 -3.88 7.08
C VAL A 201 20.12 -4.03 8.50
N HIS A 202 21.02 -4.31 9.43
CA HIS A 202 20.66 -4.42 10.85
C HIS A 202 20.25 -3.05 11.40
N VAL A 203 19.25 -3.00 12.28
CA VAL A 203 18.70 -1.77 12.84
C VAL A 203 19.76 -0.89 13.55
N LEU A 204 20.76 -1.51 14.19
CA LEU A 204 21.86 -0.80 14.83
C LEU A 204 22.84 -0.19 13.81
N GLU A 205 23.07 -0.85 12.69
CA GLU A 205 23.86 -0.30 11.59
C GLU A 205 23.13 0.92 10.99
N LEU A 206 21.83 0.78 10.75
CA LEU A 206 20.99 1.87 10.27
C LEU A 206 20.97 3.07 11.24
N ALA A 207 20.89 2.81 12.54
CA ALA A 207 20.97 3.84 13.57
C ALA A 207 22.37 4.50 13.64
N GLY A 208 23.44 3.72 13.44
CA GLY A 208 24.83 4.19 13.43
C GLY A 208 25.15 5.13 12.25
N LEU A 209 24.53 4.92 11.09
CA LEU A 209 24.70 5.79 9.91
C LEU A 209 24.27 7.24 10.16
N LEU A 210 23.43 7.50 11.17
CA LEU A 210 22.97 8.85 11.50
C LEU A 210 23.79 9.52 12.62
N VAL A 211 24.54 8.76 13.39
CA VAL A 211 25.40 9.30 14.49
C VAL A 211 26.69 9.90 13.92
N GLY A 212 27.11 9.47 12.72
CA GLY A 212 28.32 9.93 12.06
C GLY A 212 28.16 11.12 11.09
N SER A 213 26.94 11.61 10.87
CA SER A 213 26.66 12.70 9.93
C SER A 213 26.60 14.04 10.65
N ALA A 214 27.75 14.62 10.99
CA ALA A 214 27.87 16.06 11.17
C ALA A 214 27.52 16.77 9.84
N PRO A 215 27.00 18.02 9.86
CA PRO A 215 26.56 18.68 8.65
C PRO A 215 27.74 18.91 7.70
N ALA A 216 27.80 18.14 6.62
CA ALA A 216 28.73 18.38 5.53
C ALA A 216 28.25 19.57 4.72
N GLY A 217 29.18 20.46 4.38
CA GLY A 217 28.96 21.68 3.61
C GLY A 217 28.41 21.45 2.20
N PRO A 218 28.09 22.54 1.46
CA PRO A 218 27.34 22.46 0.22
C PRO A 218 28.16 21.80 -0.89
N GLY A 219 27.63 20.72 -1.47
CA GLY A 219 28.11 20.23 -2.75
C GLY A 219 28.41 18.75 -2.82
N ARG A 220 27.35 17.94 -2.92
CA ARG A 220 27.33 16.76 -3.79
C ARG A 220 25.88 16.36 -3.99
N ASP A 221 25.51 16.31 -5.27
CA ASP A 221 24.17 15.90 -5.72
C ASP A 221 24.08 14.36 -5.62
N ASP A 222 23.73 13.83 -4.44
CA ASP A 222 23.52 12.40 -4.21
C ASP A 222 22.08 12.02 -4.52
N GLY A 223 21.65 12.33 -5.74
CA GLY A 223 20.32 11.97 -6.24
C GLY A 223 20.24 10.50 -6.66
N LEU A 224 19.43 9.71 -5.94
CA LEU A 224 19.05 8.38 -6.39
C LEU A 224 17.84 8.47 -7.31
N THR A 225 18.02 8.05 -8.56
CA THR A 225 16.92 7.78 -9.47
C THR A 225 16.61 6.30 -9.40
N VAL A 226 15.50 5.94 -8.77
CA VAL A 226 15.07 4.55 -8.66
C VAL A 226 14.14 4.27 -9.83
N THR A 227 14.59 3.44 -10.76
CA THR A 227 13.87 3.09 -12.00
C THR A 227 12.90 1.93 -11.78
N ARG A 228 12.45 1.64 -10.62
CA ARG A 228 11.38 0.68 -10.31
C ARG A 228 11.03 0.68 -8.83
N LEU A 229 10.05 1.48 -8.47
CA LEU A 229 9.22 1.24 -7.30
C LEU A 229 7.81 1.01 -7.83
N GLU A 230 7.53 -0.21 -8.26
CA GLU A 230 6.17 -0.63 -8.56
C GLU A 230 5.36 -0.54 -7.27
N ASN A 231 4.32 0.31 -7.31
CA ASN A 231 3.23 0.35 -6.34
C ASN A 231 3.56 0.69 -4.88
N LEU A 232 3.97 1.93 -4.60
CA LEU A 232 3.77 2.50 -3.27
C LEU A 232 2.40 3.21 -3.24
N PRO A 233 1.48 2.84 -2.34
CA PRO A 233 0.23 3.58 -2.20
C PRO A 233 0.54 5.01 -1.76
N SER A 234 -0.11 5.99 -2.42
CA SER A 234 -0.07 7.39 -2.00
C SER A 234 -0.57 7.50 -0.56
N ALA A 235 0.32 7.74 0.37
CA ALA A 235 -0.06 8.12 1.72
C ALA A 235 -0.44 9.60 1.67
N ALA A 236 -1.74 9.89 1.65
CA ALA A 236 -2.25 11.24 1.77
C ALA A 236 -1.72 11.88 3.06
N VAL A 237 -0.78 12.80 2.92
CA VAL A 237 -0.39 13.69 4.01
C VAL A 237 -1.45 14.77 4.10
N ASN A 238 -2.42 14.61 5.00
CA ASN A 238 -3.33 15.69 5.36
C ASN A 238 -2.52 16.85 5.94
N PRO A 239 -2.67 18.09 5.44
CA PRO A 239 -2.09 19.25 6.08
C PRO A 239 -2.75 19.45 7.45
N PRO A 240 -2.02 19.93 8.47
CA PRO A 240 -2.62 20.19 9.77
C PRO A 240 -3.66 21.31 9.65
N HIS A 241 -4.89 21.02 10.10
CA HIS A 241 -5.93 22.03 10.23
C HIS A 241 -5.43 23.14 11.16
N SER A 242 -5.27 24.33 10.63
CA SER A 242 -5.06 25.54 11.40
C SER A 242 -6.37 25.88 12.12
N SER A 243 -6.51 25.46 13.38
CA SER A 243 -7.56 25.91 14.27
C SER A 243 -7.31 27.35 14.67
N THR A 244 -7.92 28.27 13.96
CA THR A 244 -8.00 29.68 14.39
C THR A 244 -8.97 29.76 15.56
N VAL A 245 -8.43 29.77 16.76
CA VAL A 245 -9.20 30.13 17.98
C VAL A 245 -9.52 31.60 17.88
N ARG A 246 -10.79 31.94 17.56
CA ARG A 246 -11.33 33.29 17.77
C ARG A 246 -11.65 33.44 19.26
N SER A 247 -10.78 34.15 19.99
CA SER A 247 -11.15 34.78 21.25
C SER A 247 -12.20 35.83 20.98
N SER A 248 -13.44 35.63 21.44
CA SER A 248 -14.40 36.70 21.61
C SER A 248 -14.43 37.09 23.09
N CYS A 249 -13.69 38.13 23.43
CA CYS A 249 -13.98 38.94 24.64
C CYS A 249 -15.26 39.75 24.39
N GLY A 250 -16.26 39.55 25.19
CA GLY A 250 -17.44 40.39 25.30
C GLY A 250 -17.76 40.56 26.75
N GLY A 251 -17.56 41.72 27.31
CA GLY A 251 -18.23 42.33 28.43
C GLY A 251 -18.83 43.64 27.97
N PRO A 252 -19.59 44.34 28.81
CA PRO A 252 -20.15 44.04 30.13
C PRO A 252 -21.60 43.60 30.13
#